data_487412c858fa6d3958a88b8c47f66728
#
_entry.id   487412c858fa6d3958a88b8c47f66728
#
_cell.length_a   1.000
_cell.length_b   1.000
_cell.length_c   1.000
_cell.angle_alpha   90.00
_cell.angle_beta   90.00
_cell.angle_gamma   90.00
#
_symmetry.space_group_name_H-M   'P 1'
#
loop_
_entity.id
_entity.type
_entity.pdbx_description
1 polymer ?
#
loop_
_entity_poly.entity_id
_entity_poly.type
_entity_poly.pdbx_seq_one_letter_code
_entity_poly.pdbx_strand_id
1 'polypeptide(L)'
;MIFKFIFSTTLFFLINHNVYSQQNQTNFRSPIGIPIILSGNFGELRTNHFHTGLDIKTNGTINYRIYAVEDGFVSRIKISHWGYGKAIYVDHPNGLTSVYAHLDHFPKKIEQFIRKEQYQKKSEEVDFTLVKNTIRVEKGEVIAYSGNTGGSSGPHLHFEIRETKTELPLNPQLYGFDVKDHTPPILRNLRVYSLRKDDLFLLGQEQYTLKKTNQSYILTTDKPLLISGNVGLGLSAIDRYDLAQNRCGIYSIKVWIDGNMYFEQEMKSLDFSTNKQINIHKDYYAYHEQKESVHKLFIHPENKLPIYRRELGSGAIHFNDTLIHDVKIEVSDVSGNTSTLNFNIVSSNNPMYIQYDSLNLREKNEKLMIENDNYFVQVDSN
;
A
#
# COMPACT_ATOMS: atom_id res chain seq x y z
N MET A 1 -57.19 -23.48 44.31
CA MET A 1 -56.42 -24.01 43.16
C MET A 1 -55.68 -22.81 42.57
N ILE A 2 -54.42 -22.62 43.00
CA ILE A 2 -53.61 -21.43 42.75
C ILE A 2 -52.56 -21.83 41.67
N PHE A 3 -52.69 -21.29 40.47
CA PHE A 3 -51.69 -21.45 39.39
C PHE A 3 -50.54 -20.48 39.65
N LYS A 4 -49.34 -21.03 39.91
CA LYS A 4 -48.09 -20.25 39.90
C LYS A 4 -47.55 -20.20 38.47
N PHE A 5 -47.51 -19.00 37.89
CA PHE A 5 -46.73 -18.72 36.69
C PHE A 5 -45.26 -18.55 37.08
N ILE A 6 -44.41 -19.43 36.53
CA ILE A 6 -42.94 -19.32 36.64
C ILE A 6 -42.50 -18.53 35.40
N PHE A 7 -42.05 -17.28 35.59
CA PHE A 7 -41.34 -16.52 34.57
C PHE A 7 -39.89 -16.99 34.53
N SER A 8 -39.53 -17.67 33.44
CA SER A 8 -38.13 -18.00 33.13
C SER A 8 -37.51 -16.83 32.41
N THR A 9 -36.67 -16.04 33.10
CA THR A 9 -35.84 -15.01 32.55
C THR A 9 -34.58 -15.64 31.94
N THR A 10 -34.60 -15.84 30.63
CA THR A 10 -33.40 -16.26 29.86
C THR A 10 -32.49 -15.05 29.72
N LEU A 11 -31.41 -15.01 30.50
CA LEU A 11 -30.38 -14.00 30.46
C LEU A 11 -29.49 -14.27 29.20
N PHE A 12 -29.69 -13.51 28.11
CA PHE A 12 -28.81 -13.53 26.98
C PHE A 12 -27.50 -12.81 27.34
N PHE A 13 -26.45 -13.58 27.63
CA PHE A 13 -25.08 -13.06 27.66
C PHE A 13 -24.68 -12.74 26.25
N LEU A 14 -24.71 -11.47 25.88
CA LEU A 14 -23.99 -10.94 24.70
C LEU A 14 -22.49 -11.06 25.02
N ILE A 15 -21.88 -12.14 24.54
CA ILE A 15 -20.44 -12.25 24.47
C ILE A 15 -19.99 -11.31 23.35
N ASN A 16 -19.62 -10.10 23.72
CA ASN A 16 -18.83 -9.23 22.85
C ASN A 16 -17.50 -9.93 22.58
N HIS A 17 -17.40 -10.66 21.49
CA HIS A 17 -16.12 -11.05 20.95
C HIS A 17 -15.44 -9.78 20.41
N ASN A 18 -14.76 -9.07 21.31
CA ASN A 18 -13.66 -8.22 20.92
C ASN A 18 -12.56 -9.16 20.37
N VAL A 19 -12.66 -9.48 19.08
CA VAL A 19 -11.54 -9.99 18.32
C VAL A 19 -10.60 -8.80 18.10
N TYR A 20 -9.96 -8.36 19.19
CA TYR A 20 -8.69 -7.67 19.05
C TYR A 20 -7.76 -8.71 18.42
N SER A 21 -7.42 -8.51 17.15
CA SER A 21 -6.25 -9.08 16.54
C SER A 21 -5.14 -9.01 17.60
N GLN A 22 -4.72 -10.16 18.14
CA GLN A 22 -3.45 -10.24 18.83
C GLN A 22 -2.42 -9.84 17.76
N GLN A 23 -2.03 -8.56 17.74
CA GLN A 23 -0.76 -8.16 17.19
C GLN A 23 0.26 -9.07 17.87
N ASN A 24 0.80 -10.02 17.12
CA ASN A 24 1.94 -10.80 17.58
C ASN A 24 2.99 -9.75 17.93
N GLN A 25 3.18 -9.52 19.24
CA GLN A 25 4.22 -8.63 19.73
C GLN A 25 5.55 -9.31 19.37
N THR A 26 5.98 -9.08 18.14
CA THR A 26 7.31 -9.45 17.71
C THR A 26 8.25 -8.49 18.42
N ASN A 27 9.14 -9.04 19.21
CA ASN A 27 10.16 -8.26 19.91
C ASN A 27 11.35 -7.99 18.95
N PHE A 28 11.05 -7.54 17.72
CA PHE A 28 12.10 -7.19 16.76
C PHE A 28 12.90 -5.98 17.25
N ARG A 29 14.20 -6.02 17.06
CA ARG A 29 15.04 -4.83 17.19
C ARG A 29 15.08 -4.04 15.87
N SER A 30 15.51 -2.77 15.93
CA SER A 30 15.79 -1.99 14.72
C SER A 30 16.84 -2.70 13.83
N PRO A 31 16.63 -2.77 12.50
CA PRO A 31 17.60 -3.34 11.56
C PRO A 31 18.87 -2.50 11.43
N ILE A 32 18.88 -1.27 11.92
CA ILE A 32 19.99 -0.32 11.85
C ILE A 32 20.21 0.36 13.20
N GLY A 33 21.42 0.84 13.48
CA GLY A 33 21.82 1.43 14.78
C GLY A 33 21.54 2.92 14.93
N ILE A 34 20.71 3.50 14.04
CA ILE A 34 20.29 4.91 14.08
C ILE A 34 18.76 4.97 14.13
N PRO A 35 18.16 6.11 14.49
CA PRO A 35 16.70 6.28 14.44
C PRO A 35 16.15 5.97 13.04
N ILE A 36 15.01 5.28 12.99
CA ILE A 36 14.36 4.95 11.73
C ILE A 36 13.66 6.20 11.19
N ILE A 37 14.23 6.77 10.13
CA ILE A 37 13.67 7.88 9.37
C ILE A 37 13.40 7.37 7.95
N LEU A 38 12.16 7.43 7.49
CA LEU A 38 11.76 6.85 6.22
C LEU A 38 11.94 7.84 5.06
N SER A 39 12.40 7.33 3.92
CA SER A 39 12.30 7.99 2.61
C SER A 39 11.20 7.37 1.74
N GLY A 40 10.72 6.19 2.08
CA GLY A 40 9.61 5.48 1.48
C GLY A 40 9.05 4.44 2.45
N ASN A 41 7.72 4.25 2.46
CA ASN A 41 7.06 3.28 3.32
C ASN A 41 6.40 2.15 2.53
N PHE A 42 5.88 1.15 3.25
CA PHE A 42 5.16 0.03 2.67
C PHE A 42 3.85 0.49 2.02
N GLY A 43 3.54 -0.04 0.83
CA GLY A 43 2.33 0.30 0.09
C GLY A 43 2.39 1.62 -0.69
N GLU A 44 3.53 2.34 -0.69
CA GLU A 44 3.71 3.53 -1.51
C GLU A 44 3.50 3.22 -3.00
N LEU A 45 2.73 4.08 -3.70
CA LEU A 45 2.46 3.94 -5.12
C LEU A 45 3.70 4.31 -5.95
N ARG A 46 4.33 3.32 -6.56
CA ARG A 46 5.45 3.51 -7.52
C ARG A 46 5.00 3.30 -8.96
N THR A 47 5.88 3.40 -9.91
CA THR A 47 5.51 3.39 -11.34
C THR A 47 4.69 2.15 -11.72
N ASN A 48 5.18 0.93 -11.47
CA ASN A 48 4.52 -0.32 -11.87
C ASN A 48 4.39 -1.32 -10.71
N HIS A 49 4.59 -0.89 -9.47
CA HIS A 49 4.51 -1.76 -8.29
C HIS A 49 4.26 -0.91 -7.04
N PHE A 50 3.72 -1.56 -6.01
CA PHE A 50 3.75 -1.01 -4.66
C PHE A 50 5.11 -1.25 -4.03
N HIS A 51 5.56 -0.34 -3.20
CA HIS A 51 6.75 -0.55 -2.40
C HIS A 51 6.50 -1.63 -1.35
N THR A 52 7.37 -2.64 -1.30
CA THR A 52 7.16 -3.84 -0.47
C THR A 52 7.90 -3.82 0.86
N GLY A 53 8.51 -2.69 1.22
CA GLY A 53 9.30 -2.55 2.43
C GLY A 53 9.33 -1.13 2.98
N LEU A 54 10.35 -0.86 3.78
CA LEU A 54 10.70 0.46 4.29
C LEU A 54 12.04 0.88 3.71
N ASP A 55 12.12 2.09 3.16
CA ASP A 55 13.38 2.71 2.78
C ASP A 55 13.87 3.59 3.93
N ILE A 56 14.84 3.09 4.70
CA ILE A 56 15.37 3.75 5.90
C ILE A 56 16.59 4.59 5.52
N LYS A 57 16.53 5.89 5.79
CA LYS A 57 17.61 6.83 5.49
C LYS A 57 18.89 6.49 6.24
N THR A 58 20.02 6.60 5.55
CA THR A 58 21.38 6.46 6.11
C THR A 58 22.18 7.75 6.01
N ASN A 59 21.49 8.90 6.18
CA ASN A 59 22.09 10.24 6.14
C ASN A 59 22.94 10.52 4.88
N GLY A 60 22.55 9.91 3.74
CA GLY A 60 23.28 10.04 2.47
C GLY A 60 24.63 9.31 2.43
N THR A 61 24.92 8.44 3.40
CA THR A 61 26.19 7.69 3.49
C THR A 61 25.96 6.18 3.46
N ILE A 62 26.96 5.44 3.11
CA ILE A 62 27.00 3.98 3.19
C ILE A 62 27.72 3.50 4.45
N ASN A 63 27.79 2.19 4.66
CA ASN A 63 28.59 1.53 5.68
C ASN A 63 28.05 1.60 7.12
N TYR A 64 26.75 1.91 7.30
CA TYR A 64 26.11 1.65 8.59
C TYR A 64 25.97 0.15 8.83
N ARG A 65 26.21 -0.29 10.08
CA ARG A 65 25.99 -1.68 10.48
C ARG A 65 24.53 -2.04 10.39
N ILE A 66 24.24 -3.13 9.70
CA ILE A 66 22.93 -3.73 9.57
C ILE A 66 22.87 -4.96 10.46
N TYR A 67 21.82 -5.08 11.23
CA TYR A 67 21.66 -6.07 12.27
C TYR A 67 20.51 -7.03 11.99
N ALA A 68 20.68 -8.31 12.35
CA ALA A 68 19.55 -9.24 12.41
C ALA A 68 18.51 -8.74 13.41
N VAL A 69 17.26 -8.61 12.97
CA VAL A 69 16.16 -8.09 13.81
C VAL A 69 15.72 -9.08 14.89
N GLU A 70 15.98 -10.38 14.69
CA GLU A 70 15.70 -11.49 15.60
C GLU A 70 16.65 -12.64 15.32
N ASP A 71 16.72 -13.62 16.23
CA ASP A 71 17.43 -14.88 16.03
C ASP A 71 16.94 -15.57 14.75
N GLY A 72 17.84 -16.29 14.06
CA GLY A 72 17.46 -16.99 12.86
C GLY A 72 18.63 -17.60 12.11
N PHE A 73 18.45 -17.79 10.82
CA PHE A 73 19.51 -18.23 9.92
C PHE A 73 19.37 -17.56 8.56
N VAL A 74 20.49 -17.30 7.91
CA VAL A 74 20.52 -16.79 6.55
C VAL A 74 19.97 -17.87 5.61
N SER A 75 18.82 -17.59 4.99
CA SER A 75 18.13 -18.52 4.09
C SER A 75 18.47 -18.28 2.62
N ARG A 76 18.71 -17.04 2.22
CA ARG A 76 19.04 -16.67 0.84
C ARG A 76 19.98 -15.47 0.80
N ILE A 77 20.86 -15.46 -0.19
CA ILE A 77 21.69 -14.30 -0.54
C ILE A 77 21.53 -14.04 -2.04
N LYS A 78 21.29 -12.79 -2.40
CA LYS A 78 21.17 -12.34 -3.77
C LYS A 78 22.12 -11.18 -4.03
N ILE A 79 22.84 -11.23 -5.14
CA ILE A 79 23.68 -10.15 -5.65
C ILE A 79 23.31 -9.94 -7.11
N SER A 80 22.85 -8.74 -7.44
CA SER A 80 22.42 -8.34 -8.78
C SER A 80 22.80 -6.90 -9.03
N HIS A 81 23.01 -6.55 -10.30
CA HIS A 81 23.21 -5.16 -10.71
C HIS A 81 21.92 -4.33 -10.64
N TRP A 82 20.76 -5.00 -10.59
CA TRP A 82 19.43 -4.38 -10.62
C TRP A 82 18.58 -4.76 -9.40
N GLY A 83 17.45 -4.08 -9.24
CA GLY A 83 16.48 -4.36 -8.18
C GLY A 83 17.12 -4.18 -6.81
N TYR A 84 17.07 -5.20 -5.96
CA TYR A 84 17.59 -5.15 -4.59
C TYR A 84 19.13 -5.01 -4.48
N GLY A 85 19.87 -5.14 -5.58
CA GLY A 85 21.32 -5.12 -5.52
C GLY A 85 21.88 -6.28 -4.70
N LYS A 86 22.68 -5.98 -3.67
CA LYS A 86 23.11 -6.96 -2.68
C LYS A 86 22.05 -7.07 -1.60
N ALA A 87 21.50 -8.26 -1.42
CA ALA A 87 20.45 -8.54 -0.45
C ALA A 87 20.73 -9.83 0.34
N ILE A 88 20.30 -9.83 1.60
CA ILE A 88 20.35 -10.97 2.52
C ILE A 88 18.97 -11.21 3.12
N TYR A 89 18.59 -12.47 3.23
CA TYR A 89 17.32 -12.93 3.78
C TYR A 89 17.61 -13.76 5.02
N VAL A 90 16.89 -13.48 6.10
CA VAL A 90 17.03 -14.19 7.38
C VAL A 90 15.67 -14.75 7.77
N ASP A 91 15.58 -16.07 7.86
CA ASP A 91 14.38 -16.76 8.35
C ASP A 91 14.43 -16.87 9.87
N HIS A 92 13.34 -16.51 10.50
CA HIS A 92 13.17 -16.46 11.95
C HIS A 92 12.29 -17.62 12.47
N PRO A 93 12.42 -18.02 13.74
CA PRO A 93 11.62 -19.10 14.34
C PRO A 93 10.11 -18.83 14.35
N ASN A 94 9.70 -17.56 14.30
CA ASN A 94 8.30 -17.13 14.33
C ASN A 94 7.58 -17.23 12.96
N GLY A 95 8.24 -17.80 11.94
CA GLY A 95 7.66 -17.96 10.60
C GLY A 95 7.72 -16.71 9.71
N LEU A 96 8.52 -15.72 10.13
CA LEU A 96 8.78 -14.51 9.36
C LEU A 96 10.20 -14.52 8.80
N THR A 97 10.37 -13.87 7.66
CA THR A 97 11.67 -13.63 7.01
C THR A 97 11.91 -12.14 6.94
N SER A 98 13.06 -11.68 7.43
CA SER A 98 13.53 -10.32 7.21
C SER A 98 14.43 -10.23 6.00
N VAL A 99 14.23 -9.18 5.18
CA VAL A 99 15.02 -8.92 3.97
C VAL A 99 15.70 -7.58 4.10
N TYR A 100 16.97 -7.55 3.79
CA TYR A 100 17.82 -6.37 3.85
C TYR A 100 18.45 -6.18 2.47
N ALA A 101 18.27 -5.04 1.85
CA ALA A 101 18.71 -4.79 0.48
C ALA A 101 19.48 -3.49 0.30
N HIS A 102 19.99 -3.26 -0.92
CA HIS A 102 20.87 -2.16 -1.30
C HIS A 102 22.18 -2.13 -0.50
N LEU A 103 22.63 -3.30 -0.01
CA LEU A 103 23.78 -3.44 0.86
C LEU A 103 25.09 -3.14 0.13
N ASP A 104 26.12 -2.72 0.89
CA ASP A 104 27.45 -2.49 0.37
C ASP A 104 28.31 -3.77 0.42
N HIS A 105 28.44 -4.37 1.58
CA HIS A 105 29.20 -5.59 1.79
C HIS A 105 28.69 -6.36 3.01
N PHE A 106 29.26 -7.55 3.23
CA PHE A 106 28.88 -8.44 4.31
C PHE A 106 30.09 -8.74 5.22
N PRO A 107 29.88 -9.20 6.48
CA PRO A 107 30.94 -9.71 7.33
C PRO A 107 31.68 -10.88 6.66
N LYS A 108 32.95 -11.04 7.00
CA LYS A 108 33.87 -12.04 6.41
C LYS A 108 33.27 -13.46 6.32
N LYS A 109 32.53 -13.88 7.36
CA LYS A 109 31.86 -15.19 7.41
C LYS A 109 30.88 -15.36 6.24
N ILE A 110 30.07 -14.34 5.93
CA ILE A 110 29.06 -14.36 4.85
C ILE A 110 29.76 -14.19 3.49
N GLU A 111 30.70 -13.25 3.38
CA GLU A 111 31.49 -13.04 2.16
C GLU A 111 32.16 -14.30 1.62
N GLN A 112 32.60 -15.20 2.49
CA GLN A 112 33.22 -16.47 2.07
C GLN A 112 32.24 -17.37 1.31
N PHE A 113 30.97 -17.43 1.71
CA PHE A 113 29.94 -18.18 0.98
C PHE A 113 29.63 -17.54 -0.36
N ILE A 114 29.52 -16.20 -0.39
CA ILE A 114 29.24 -15.44 -1.62
C ILE A 114 30.35 -15.68 -2.64
N ARG A 115 31.62 -15.50 -2.25
CA ARG A 115 32.78 -15.73 -3.15
C ARG A 115 32.83 -17.16 -3.68
N LYS A 116 32.56 -18.15 -2.82
CA LYS A 116 32.49 -19.54 -3.26
C LYS A 116 31.49 -19.74 -4.38
N GLU A 117 30.25 -19.21 -4.21
CA GLU A 117 29.19 -19.29 -5.22
C GLU A 117 29.55 -18.52 -6.51
N GLN A 118 30.14 -17.32 -6.38
CA GLN A 118 30.59 -16.52 -7.52
C GLN A 118 31.67 -17.25 -8.34
N TYR A 119 32.67 -17.85 -7.68
CA TYR A 119 33.71 -18.64 -8.36
C TYR A 119 33.14 -19.89 -9.03
N GLN A 120 32.24 -20.62 -8.35
CA GLN A 120 31.58 -21.80 -8.93
C GLN A 120 30.76 -21.48 -10.17
N LYS A 121 29.99 -20.39 -10.11
CA LYS A 121 29.15 -19.92 -11.21
C LYS A 121 29.90 -19.09 -12.25
N LYS A 122 31.16 -18.70 -11.98
CA LYS A 122 31.95 -17.77 -12.79
C LYS A 122 31.16 -16.50 -13.12
N SER A 123 30.43 -15.94 -12.14
CA SER A 123 29.57 -14.78 -12.26
C SER A 123 29.68 -13.91 -11.02
N GLU A 124 29.66 -12.59 -11.20
CA GLU A 124 29.54 -11.64 -10.11
C GLU A 124 28.13 -11.63 -9.53
N GLU A 125 27.11 -11.86 -10.38
CA GLU A 125 25.72 -12.00 -9.95
C GLU A 125 25.45 -13.43 -9.48
N VAL A 126 24.88 -13.55 -8.29
CA VAL A 126 24.48 -14.82 -7.69
C VAL A 126 23.14 -14.67 -6.98
N ASP A 127 22.36 -15.72 -7.04
CA ASP A 127 21.13 -15.91 -6.27
C ASP A 127 21.10 -17.35 -5.80
N PHE A 128 21.19 -17.56 -4.49
CA PHE A 128 21.28 -18.90 -3.92
C PHE A 128 20.66 -18.97 -2.53
N THR A 129 20.07 -20.11 -2.24
CA THR A 129 19.54 -20.46 -0.93
C THR A 129 20.59 -21.27 -0.15
N LEU A 130 20.57 -21.11 1.16
CA LEU A 130 21.41 -21.90 2.07
C LEU A 130 20.57 -22.98 2.76
N VAL A 131 21.23 -24.10 3.04
CA VAL A 131 20.65 -25.13 3.89
C VAL A 131 20.38 -24.54 5.26
N LYS A 132 19.22 -24.86 5.83
CA LYS A 132 18.80 -24.39 7.16
C LYS A 132 19.95 -24.50 8.18
N ASN A 133 20.18 -23.44 8.94
CA ASN A 133 21.22 -23.34 9.97
C ASN A 133 22.69 -23.39 9.48
N THR A 134 22.95 -23.25 8.18
CA THR A 134 24.34 -23.13 7.67
C THR A 134 25.02 -21.87 8.19
N ILE A 135 24.32 -20.75 8.19
CA ILE A 135 24.76 -19.48 8.80
C ILE A 135 23.68 -19.07 9.79
N ARG A 136 23.89 -19.39 11.06
CA ARG A 136 23.03 -18.90 12.15
C ARG A 136 23.42 -17.48 12.49
N VAL A 137 22.41 -16.68 12.87
CA VAL A 137 22.56 -15.31 13.34
C VAL A 137 21.76 -15.12 14.62
N GLU A 138 22.30 -14.32 15.51
CA GLU A 138 21.64 -13.93 16.75
C GLU A 138 21.02 -12.54 16.59
N LYS A 139 19.95 -12.27 17.31
CA LYS A 139 19.34 -10.94 17.37
C LYS A 139 20.39 -9.89 17.73
N GLY A 140 20.59 -8.92 16.84
CA GLY A 140 21.59 -7.88 17.02
C GLY A 140 22.98 -8.21 16.49
N GLU A 141 23.18 -9.39 15.90
CA GLU A 141 24.40 -9.69 15.16
C GLU A 141 24.51 -8.80 13.91
N VAL A 142 25.70 -8.30 13.61
CA VAL A 142 25.95 -7.56 12.35
C VAL A 142 25.98 -8.54 11.21
N ILE A 143 25.03 -8.40 10.29
CA ILE A 143 24.86 -9.30 9.13
C ILE A 143 25.26 -8.66 7.80
N ALA A 144 25.32 -7.32 7.75
CA ALA A 144 25.68 -6.56 6.55
C ALA A 144 26.05 -5.13 6.90
N TYR A 145 26.38 -4.36 5.85
CA TYR A 145 26.58 -2.91 5.91
C TYR A 145 25.74 -2.22 4.85
N SER A 146 25.13 -1.08 5.20
CA SER A 146 24.28 -0.32 4.29
C SER A 146 25.04 0.21 3.09
N GLY A 147 24.38 0.28 1.95
CA GLY A 147 24.99 0.67 0.69
C GLY A 147 24.07 1.49 -0.22
N ASN A 148 24.33 1.34 -1.52
CA ASN A 148 23.56 1.97 -2.61
C ASN A 148 23.59 1.08 -3.86
N THR A 149 23.56 -0.25 -3.70
CA THR A 149 23.64 -1.19 -4.83
C THR A 149 22.27 -1.47 -5.44
N GLY A 150 22.25 -1.93 -6.71
CA GLY A 150 21.02 -2.24 -7.41
C GLY A 150 20.25 -1.00 -7.90
N GLY A 151 18.94 -1.06 -7.90
CA GLY A 151 18.03 -0.01 -8.38
C GLY A 151 17.80 1.09 -7.34
N SER A 152 18.86 1.66 -6.77
CA SER A 152 18.80 2.68 -5.73
C SER A 152 19.30 4.04 -6.26
N SER A 153 18.58 5.11 -5.95
CA SER A 153 18.93 6.49 -6.33
C SER A 153 19.81 7.21 -5.31
N GLY A 154 20.07 6.61 -4.15
CA GLY A 154 20.90 7.18 -3.08
C GLY A 154 21.01 6.22 -1.89
N PRO A 155 22.05 6.39 -1.04
CA PRO A 155 22.29 5.49 0.09
C PRO A 155 21.10 5.38 1.04
N HIS A 156 20.59 4.17 1.26
CA HIS A 156 19.54 3.82 2.21
C HIS A 156 19.56 2.32 2.50
N LEU A 157 18.83 1.89 3.52
CA LEU A 157 18.51 0.48 3.74
C LEU A 157 17.08 0.23 3.29
N HIS A 158 16.89 -0.63 2.30
CA HIS A 158 15.57 -1.21 2.02
C HIS A 158 15.37 -2.43 2.92
N PHE A 159 14.29 -2.43 3.71
CA PHE A 159 14.00 -3.45 4.71
C PHE A 159 12.58 -3.99 4.55
N GLU A 160 12.45 -5.33 4.53
CA GLU A 160 11.14 -5.98 4.44
C GLU A 160 10.93 -7.02 5.54
N ILE A 161 9.67 -7.27 5.86
CA ILE A 161 9.20 -8.46 6.57
C ILE A 161 8.32 -9.25 5.62
N ARG A 162 8.55 -10.56 5.54
CA ARG A 162 7.74 -11.48 4.72
C ARG A 162 7.25 -12.65 5.56
N GLU A 163 6.15 -13.24 5.14
CA GLU A 163 5.78 -14.57 5.60
C GLU A 163 6.76 -15.59 4.98
N THR A 164 7.45 -16.39 5.79
CA THR A 164 8.49 -17.31 5.29
C THR A 164 7.94 -18.33 4.30
N LYS A 165 6.74 -18.84 4.52
CA LYS A 165 6.16 -19.91 3.70
C LYS A 165 5.71 -19.46 2.32
N THR A 166 5.11 -18.27 2.22
CA THR A 166 4.50 -17.74 1.00
C THR A 166 5.33 -16.67 0.32
N GLU A 167 6.35 -16.14 1.03
CA GLU A 167 7.14 -14.96 0.65
C GLU A 167 6.30 -13.66 0.49
N LEU A 168 5.06 -13.64 0.99
CA LEU A 168 4.20 -12.45 0.93
C LEU A 168 4.81 -11.31 1.75
N PRO A 169 5.05 -10.13 1.14
CA PRO A 169 5.49 -8.95 1.86
C PRO A 169 4.41 -8.48 2.84
N LEU A 170 4.82 -8.25 4.07
CA LEU A 170 3.99 -7.76 5.17
C LEU A 170 4.45 -6.35 5.53
N ASN A 171 3.53 -5.48 5.95
CA ASN A 171 3.90 -4.12 6.33
C ASN A 171 4.77 -4.13 7.61
N PRO A 172 6.08 -3.79 7.52
CA PRO A 172 6.97 -3.90 8.66
C PRO A 172 6.58 -3.02 9.84
N GLN A 173 5.90 -1.90 9.60
CA GLN A 173 5.47 -0.98 10.66
C GLN A 173 4.45 -1.62 11.62
N LEU A 174 3.77 -2.71 11.22
CA LEU A 174 2.86 -3.47 12.09
C LEU A 174 3.59 -4.41 13.06
N TYR A 175 4.92 -4.48 13.00
CA TYR A 175 5.76 -5.41 13.77
C TYR A 175 6.62 -4.73 14.85
N GLY A 176 6.24 -3.53 15.29
CA GLY A 176 6.80 -2.88 16.47
C GLY A 176 8.11 -2.11 16.24
N PHE A 177 8.45 -1.80 14.99
CA PHE A 177 9.57 -0.89 14.71
C PHE A 177 9.22 0.55 15.10
N ASP A 178 10.11 1.21 15.85
CA ASP A 178 9.90 2.57 16.36
C ASP A 178 10.10 3.61 15.24
N VAL A 179 9.05 3.89 14.49
CA VAL A 179 8.97 4.97 13.50
C VAL A 179 8.14 6.10 14.09
N LYS A 180 8.76 7.25 14.35
CA LYS A 180 8.06 8.41 14.93
C LYS A 180 7.17 9.08 13.90
N ASP A 181 5.88 9.16 14.23
CA ASP A 181 4.89 9.78 13.36
C ASP A 181 3.66 10.27 14.15
N HIS A 182 3.43 11.59 14.12
CA HIS A 182 2.29 12.28 14.71
C HIS A 182 1.56 13.14 13.66
N THR A 183 1.91 12.97 12.38
CA THR A 183 1.44 13.83 11.29
C THR A 183 0.31 13.13 10.53
N PRO A 184 -0.94 13.62 10.61
CA PRO A 184 -2.03 13.02 9.84
C PRO A 184 -1.80 13.11 8.33
N PRO A 185 -2.29 12.13 7.54
CA PRO A 185 -2.22 12.14 6.10
C PRO A 185 -2.77 13.43 5.47
N ILE A 186 -2.18 13.86 4.38
CA ILE A 186 -2.55 15.09 3.66
C ILE A 186 -3.42 14.70 2.46
N LEU A 187 -4.69 15.14 2.48
CA LEU A 187 -5.61 14.98 1.36
C LEU A 187 -5.45 16.15 0.38
N ARG A 188 -5.49 15.88 -0.92
CA ARG A 188 -5.22 16.87 -1.97
C ARG A 188 -6.42 17.16 -2.84
N ASN A 189 -6.87 16.15 -3.59
CA ASN A 189 -7.98 16.25 -4.54
C ASN A 189 -8.88 15.03 -4.45
N LEU A 190 -10.18 15.26 -4.60
CA LEU A 190 -11.19 14.23 -4.84
C LEU A 190 -11.44 14.14 -6.36
N ARG A 191 -11.59 12.91 -6.87
CA ARG A 191 -12.07 12.66 -8.23
C ARG A 191 -13.37 11.89 -8.19
N VAL A 192 -14.23 12.20 -9.12
CA VAL A 192 -15.46 11.46 -9.38
C VAL A 192 -15.36 10.92 -10.80
N TYR A 193 -15.47 9.61 -10.93
CA TYR A 193 -15.39 8.91 -12.21
C TYR A 193 -16.79 8.46 -12.64
N SER A 194 -17.18 8.74 -13.87
CA SER A 194 -18.31 8.06 -14.49
C SER A 194 -17.89 6.67 -14.94
N LEU A 195 -18.65 5.65 -14.56
CA LEU A 195 -18.31 4.25 -14.80
C LEU A 195 -19.36 3.56 -15.67
N ARG A 196 -18.92 2.73 -16.60
CA ARG A 196 -19.81 1.80 -17.28
C ARG A 196 -20.30 0.73 -16.30
N LYS A 197 -21.58 0.37 -16.37
CA LYS A 197 -22.22 -0.47 -15.37
C LYS A 197 -21.61 -1.89 -15.29
N ASP A 198 -21.31 -2.48 -16.43
CA ASP A 198 -21.01 -3.91 -16.51
C ASP A 198 -19.57 -4.26 -16.12
N ASP A 199 -18.62 -3.39 -16.42
CA ASP A 199 -17.20 -3.65 -16.25
C ASP A 199 -16.43 -2.54 -15.52
N LEU A 200 -17.13 -1.50 -15.06
CA LEU A 200 -16.56 -0.34 -14.38
C LEU A 200 -15.50 0.41 -15.20
N PHE A 201 -15.62 0.36 -16.55
CA PHE A 201 -14.77 1.10 -17.44
C PHE A 201 -15.00 2.61 -17.26
N LEU A 202 -13.91 3.39 -17.25
CA LEU A 202 -13.95 4.84 -17.07
C LEU A 202 -14.52 5.53 -18.32
N LEU A 203 -15.65 6.21 -18.16
CA LEU A 203 -16.31 6.99 -19.21
C LEU A 203 -15.94 8.48 -19.15
N GLY A 204 -15.57 8.97 -17.97
CA GLY A 204 -15.21 10.36 -17.74
C GLY A 204 -14.79 10.59 -16.29
N GLN A 205 -14.25 11.77 -16.00
CA GLN A 205 -13.87 12.16 -14.63
C GLN A 205 -13.99 13.66 -14.41
N GLU A 206 -14.26 14.02 -13.16
CA GLU A 206 -14.18 15.39 -12.64
C GLU A 206 -13.26 15.43 -11.42
N GLN A 207 -12.57 16.54 -11.23
CA GLN A 207 -11.69 16.78 -10.10
C GLN A 207 -12.19 17.92 -9.24
N TYR A 208 -12.17 17.70 -7.94
CA TYR A 208 -12.59 18.66 -6.93
C TYR A 208 -11.44 18.97 -5.98
N THR A 209 -11.16 20.26 -5.81
CA THR A 209 -10.13 20.74 -4.88
C THR A 209 -10.66 20.67 -3.45
N LEU A 210 -9.78 20.29 -2.52
CA LEU A 210 -10.09 20.19 -1.11
C LEU A 210 -9.59 21.41 -0.34
N LYS A 211 -10.34 21.81 0.67
CA LYS A 211 -9.97 22.84 1.64
C LYS A 211 -9.81 22.19 3.01
N LYS A 212 -8.64 22.35 3.63
CA LYS A 212 -8.41 21.92 5.00
C LYS A 212 -9.09 22.88 5.98
N THR A 213 -9.84 22.32 6.91
CA THR A 213 -10.37 23.02 8.09
C THR A 213 -9.57 22.67 9.33
N ASN A 214 -9.94 23.13 10.50
CA ASN A 214 -9.24 22.77 11.76
C ASN A 214 -9.35 21.28 12.09
N GLN A 215 -10.44 20.60 11.67
CA GLN A 215 -10.75 19.23 12.09
C GLN A 215 -10.84 18.23 10.93
N SER A 216 -11.03 18.72 9.68
CA SER A 216 -11.27 17.85 8.53
C SER A 216 -10.92 18.54 7.22
N TYR A 217 -11.18 17.84 6.12
CA TYR A 217 -11.21 18.41 4.77
C TYR A 217 -12.65 18.51 4.30
N ILE A 218 -12.94 19.52 3.48
CA ILE A 218 -14.21 19.75 2.80
C ILE A 218 -13.92 20.06 1.33
N LEU A 219 -14.94 19.94 0.49
CA LEU A 219 -14.88 20.45 -0.89
C LEU A 219 -14.89 21.98 -0.88
N THR A 220 -14.31 22.58 -1.91
CA THR A 220 -14.38 24.04 -2.11
C THR A 220 -15.74 24.51 -2.61
N THR A 221 -16.63 23.57 -2.97
CA THR A 221 -18.04 23.84 -3.31
C THR A 221 -18.94 23.57 -2.10
N ASP A 222 -19.92 24.44 -1.87
CA ASP A 222 -20.91 24.28 -0.80
C ASP A 222 -22.14 23.46 -1.27
N LYS A 223 -22.20 23.08 -2.56
CA LYS A 223 -23.30 22.30 -3.13
C LYS A 223 -22.99 20.82 -3.10
N PRO A 224 -24.00 19.94 -2.93
CA PRO A 224 -23.85 18.51 -3.14
C PRO A 224 -23.30 18.23 -4.53
N LEU A 225 -22.44 17.22 -4.65
CA LEU A 225 -21.97 16.76 -5.95
C LEU A 225 -23.10 16.06 -6.70
N LEU A 226 -23.38 16.52 -7.90
CA LEU A 226 -24.35 15.86 -8.79
C LEU A 226 -23.66 14.63 -9.41
N ILE A 227 -24.28 13.47 -9.25
CA ILE A 227 -23.82 12.24 -9.89
C ILE A 227 -24.94 11.65 -10.77
N SER A 228 -24.56 10.89 -11.80
CA SER A 228 -25.51 10.20 -12.66
C SER A 228 -24.97 8.82 -13.05
N GLY A 229 -25.83 7.81 -13.03
CA GLY A 229 -25.45 6.44 -13.34
C GLY A 229 -24.52 5.82 -12.29
N ASN A 230 -23.57 5.00 -12.73
CA ASN A 230 -22.56 4.42 -11.85
C ASN A 230 -21.36 5.37 -11.74
N VAL A 231 -20.93 5.63 -10.53
CA VAL A 231 -19.76 6.46 -10.28
C VAL A 231 -18.77 5.76 -9.35
N GLY A 232 -17.49 6.08 -9.53
CA GLY A 232 -16.42 5.72 -8.61
C GLY A 232 -15.80 6.98 -8.02
N LEU A 233 -15.28 6.88 -6.81
CA LEU A 233 -14.49 7.94 -6.21
C LEU A 233 -12.99 7.66 -6.40
N GLY A 234 -12.18 8.70 -6.37
CA GLY A 234 -10.73 8.62 -6.28
C GLY A 234 -10.20 9.71 -5.39
N LEU A 235 -9.16 9.39 -4.63
CA LEU A 235 -8.57 10.33 -3.69
C LEU A 235 -7.07 10.43 -3.89
N SER A 236 -6.58 11.65 -4.05
CA SER A 236 -5.15 11.94 -3.94
C SER A 236 -4.81 12.22 -2.49
N ALA A 237 -3.98 11.35 -1.91
CA ALA A 237 -3.51 11.47 -0.55
C ALA A 237 -2.04 11.08 -0.45
N ILE A 238 -1.33 11.72 0.46
CA ILE A 238 0.06 11.40 0.82
C ILE A 238 0.21 11.42 2.33
N ASP A 239 1.23 10.75 2.80
CA ASP A 239 1.66 10.80 4.18
C ASP A 239 3.05 11.42 4.33
N ARG A 240 3.39 11.87 5.55
CA ARG A 240 4.70 12.40 5.92
C ARG A 240 5.02 12.06 7.36
N TYR A 241 6.21 11.59 7.59
CA TYR A 241 6.72 11.29 8.93
C TYR A 241 7.36 12.52 9.58
N ASP A 242 7.33 12.61 10.90
CA ASP A 242 7.77 13.78 11.68
C ASP A 242 9.16 14.30 11.30
N LEU A 243 10.11 13.40 11.05
CA LEU A 243 11.51 13.73 10.78
C LEU A 243 11.87 13.70 9.29
N ALA A 244 10.88 13.56 8.40
CA ALA A 244 11.09 13.41 6.96
C ALA A 244 10.13 14.27 6.14
N GLN A 245 10.66 14.99 5.15
CA GLN A 245 9.84 15.76 4.20
C GLN A 245 9.40 14.93 2.99
N ASN A 246 9.78 13.66 2.93
CA ASN A 246 9.43 12.75 1.85
C ASN A 246 7.92 12.53 1.80
N ARG A 247 7.41 12.35 0.58
CA ARG A 247 6.03 11.93 0.36
C ARG A 247 5.99 10.42 0.46
N CYS A 248 5.27 9.91 1.43
CA CYS A 248 5.04 8.49 1.65
C CYS A 248 3.61 8.10 1.28
N GLY A 249 3.35 6.81 1.18
CA GLY A 249 2.01 6.25 0.96
C GLY A 249 1.18 6.25 2.24
N ILE A 250 -0.13 6.20 2.08
CA ILE A 250 -1.09 6.07 3.19
C ILE A 250 -1.29 4.59 3.56
N TYR A 251 -1.76 4.33 4.78
CA TYR A 251 -2.03 2.97 5.25
C TYR A 251 -3.43 2.49 4.88
N SER A 252 -4.47 3.25 5.20
CA SER A 252 -5.84 2.86 4.87
C SER A 252 -6.69 4.00 4.34
N ILE A 253 -7.69 3.63 3.53
CA ILE A 253 -8.79 4.51 3.13
C ILE A 253 -10.09 3.77 3.38
N LYS A 254 -11.03 4.45 4.05
CA LYS A 254 -12.38 3.96 4.32
C LYS A 254 -13.38 4.97 3.81
N VAL A 255 -14.45 4.48 3.18
CA VAL A 255 -15.57 5.30 2.70
C VAL A 255 -16.84 4.85 3.39
N TRP A 256 -17.57 5.81 3.94
CA TRP A 256 -18.94 5.62 4.46
C TRP A 256 -19.92 6.45 3.64
N ILE A 257 -21.09 5.90 3.42
CA ILE A 257 -22.24 6.56 2.83
C ILE A 257 -23.40 6.38 3.79
N ASP A 258 -24.01 7.49 4.23
CA ASP A 258 -25.10 7.51 5.22
C ASP A 258 -24.78 6.68 6.48
N GLY A 259 -23.53 6.76 6.95
CA GLY A 259 -23.05 6.04 8.12
C GLY A 259 -22.72 4.56 7.90
N ASN A 260 -22.99 4.00 6.73
CA ASN A 260 -22.65 2.61 6.38
C ASN A 260 -21.30 2.54 5.68
N MET A 261 -20.46 1.57 6.07
CA MET A 261 -19.17 1.36 5.41
C MET A 261 -19.38 0.81 4.00
N TYR A 262 -18.81 1.48 3.02
CA TYR A 262 -19.02 1.22 1.60
C TYR A 262 -17.78 0.69 0.88
N PHE A 263 -16.60 1.12 1.32
CA PHE A 263 -15.32 0.71 0.77
C PHE A 263 -14.24 0.76 1.83
N GLU A 264 -13.31 -0.19 1.79
CA GLU A 264 -12.13 -0.21 2.64
C GLU A 264 -10.93 -0.83 1.91
N GLN A 265 -9.79 -0.16 1.99
CA GLN A 265 -8.48 -0.69 1.62
C GLN A 265 -7.50 -0.50 2.76
N GLU A 266 -6.60 -1.49 2.95
CA GLU A 266 -5.53 -1.44 3.97
C GLU A 266 -4.23 -2.05 3.43
N MET A 267 -3.13 -1.37 3.65
CA MET A 267 -1.79 -1.80 3.25
C MET A 267 -1.15 -2.71 4.31
N LYS A 268 -1.78 -3.87 4.59
CA LYS A 268 -1.26 -4.87 5.55
C LYS A 268 -0.25 -5.81 4.91
N SER A 269 -0.57 -6.28 3.73
CA SER A 269 0.25 -7.22 2.96
C SER A 269 0.08 -6.98 1.47
N LEU A 270 1.06 -7.42 0.70
CA LEU A 270 1.06 -7.36 -0.75
C LEU A 270 1.39 -8.76 -1.32
N ASP A 271 1.14 -8.94 -2.60
CA ASP A 271 1.48 -10.17 -3.32
C ASP A 271 2.26 -9.82 -4.59
N PHE A 272 3.46 -10.37 -4.76
CA PHE A 272 4.29 -10.12 -5.94
C PHE A 272 3.60 -10.52 -7.24
N SER A 273 2.75 -11.56 -7.20
CA SER A 273 2.01 -12.03 -8.39
C SER A 273 0.97 -11.02 -8.89
N THR A 274 0.42 -10.20 -7.99
CA THR A 274 -0.60 -9.19 -8.30
C THR A 274 -0.06 -7.76 -8.24
N ASN A 275 1.20 -7.55 -7.87
CA ASN A 275 1.75 -6.21 -7.58
C ASN A 275 1.66 -5.24 -8.78
N LYS A 276 1.76 -5.76 -10.02
CA LYS A 276 1.56 -4.96 -11.25
C LYS A 276 0.13 -4.41 -11.40
N GLN A 277 -0.85 -4.98 -10.69
CA GLN A 277 -2.23 -4.48 -10.70
C GLN A 277 -2.41 -3.14 -9.97
N ILE A 278 -1.33 -2.59 -9.42
CA ILE A 278 -1.27 -1.17 -9.03
C ILE A 278 -1.73 -0.25 -10.17
N ASN A 279 -1.49 -0.61 -11.43
CA ASN A 279 -1.90 0.19 -12.60
C ASN A 279 -3.42 0.19 -12.83
N ILE A 280 -4.14 -0.80 -12.28
CA ILE A 280 -5.60 -0.80 -12.23
C ILE A 280 -6.10 -0.03 -10.99
N HIS A 281 -5.37 -0.14 -9.87
CA HIS A 281 -5.71 0.52 -8.62
C HIS A 281 -5.57 2.05 -8.69
N LYS A 282 -4.42 2.54 -9.16
CA LYS A 282 -4.18 3.98 -9.28
C LYS A 282 -4.79 4.56 -10.55
N ASP A 283 -5.08 5.85 -10.53
CA ASP A 283 -5.38 6.59 -11.75
C ASP A 283 -4.08 6.76 -12.55
N TYR A 284 -3.97 5.99 -13.63
CA TYR A 284 -2.77 5.96 -14.45
C TYR A 284 -2.52 7.30 -15.16
N TYR A 285 -3.59 7.95 -15.66
CA TYR A 285 -3.51 9.24 -16.33
C TYR A 285 -3.04 10.34 -15.34
N ALA A 286 -3.64 10.43 -14.18
CA ALA A 286 -3.22 11.37 -13.15
C ALA A 286 -1.75 11.16 -12.75
N TYR A 287 -1.33 9.90 -12.63
CA TYR A 287 0.04 9.57 -12.28
C TYR A 287 1.05 9.97 -13.36
N HIS A 288 0.77 9.66 -14.64
CA HIS A 288 1.69 9.92 -15.73
C HIS A 288 1.72 11.39 -16.15
N GLU A 289 0.54 11.99 -16.36
CA GLU A 289 0.43 13.34 -16.94
C GLU A 289 0.48 14.43 -15.88
N GLN A 290 -0.14 14.20 -14.72
CA GLN A 290 -0.28 15.23 -13.69
C GLN A 290 0.71 15.03 -12.52
N LYS A 291 1.49 13.94 -12.52
CA LYS A 291 2.41 13.56 -11.43
C LYS A 291 1.69 13.47 -10.07
N GLU A 292 0.44 13.00 -10.11
CA GLU A 292 -0.43 12.87 -8.95
C GLU A 292 -0.77 11.41 -8.68
N SER A 293 -0.51 10.96 -7.45
CA SER A 293 -0.88 9.61 -6.99
C SER A 293 -2.33 9.64 -6.49
N VAL A 294 -3.22 9.04 -7.25
CA VAL A 294 -4.65 8.93 -6.93
C VAL A 294 -5.00 7.47 -6.70
N HIS A 295 -5.54 7.17 -5.53
CA HIS A 295 -6.14 5.88 -5.21
C HIS A 295 -7.58 5.84 -5.73
N LYS A 296 -7.91 4.88 -6.57
CA LYS A 296 -9.30 4.60 -6.93
C LYS A 296 -9.99 3.93 -5.75
N LEU A 297 -11.10 4.45 -5.31
CA LEU A 297 -11.90 3.96 -4.19
C LEU A 297 -13.03 3.04 -4.68
N PHE A 298 -12.73 2.30 -5.73
CA PHE A 298 -13.56 1.22 -6.28
C PHE A 298 -12.68 0.13 -6.85
N ILE A 299 -13.20 -1.07 -6.90
CA ILE A 299 -12.46 -2.28 -7.26
C ILE A 299 -12.88 -2.70 -8.67
N HIS A 300 -12.01 -2.55 -9.64
CA HIS A 300 -12.21 -3.10 -10.97
C HIS A 300 -12.35 -4.64 -10.88
N PRO A 301 -13.25 -5.29 -11.64
CA PRO A 301 -13.47 -6.74 -11.57
C PRO A 301 -12.19 -7.58 -11.71
N GLU A 302 -11.26 -7.17 -12.56
CA GLU A 302 -9.97 -7.85 -12.78
C GLU A 302 -8.92 -7.57 -11.70
N ASN A 303 -9.18 -6.66 -10.76
CA ASN A 303 -8.22 -6.31 -9.72
C ASN A 303 -8.24 -7.36 -8.59
N LYS A 304 -7.12 -8.08 -8.41
CA LYS A 304 -6.94 -9.15 -7.42
C LYS A 304 -6.04 -8.76 -6.25
N LEU A 305 -5.69 -7.47 -6.12
CA LEU A 305 -4.87 -7.01 -5.00
C LEU A 305 -5.47 -7.42 -3.65
N PRO A 306 -4.65 -7.86 -2.68
CA PRO A 306 -5.14 -8.33 -1.38
C PRO A 306 -5.48 -7.20 -0.41
N ILE A 307 -5.40 -5.94 -0.84
CA ILE A 307 -5.56 -4.74 -0.01
C ILE A 307 -7.02 -4.37 0.28
N TYR A 308 -7.99 -4.98 -0.38
CA TYR A 308 -9.40 -4.60 -0.32
C TYR A 308 -10.23 -5.50 0.58
N ARG A 309 -11.17 -4.91 1.29
CA ARG A 309 -12.25 -5.60 1.98
C ARG A 309 -13.40 -5.88 1.03
N ARG A 310 -13.29 -6.99 0.28
CA ARG A 310 -14.17 -7.33 -0.87
C ARG A 310 -15.61 -7.65 -0.49
N GLU A 311 -15.88 -8.06 0.73
CA GLU A 311 -17.23 -8.30 1.23
C GLU A 311 -18.12 -7.05 1.27
N LEU A 312 -17.53 -5.85 1.18
CA LEU A 312 -18.25 -4.60 1.04
C LEU A 312 -18.72 -4.31 -0.41
N GLY A 313 -18.34 -5.15 -1.38
CA GLY A 313 -18.64 -4.95 -2.79
C GLY A 313 -17.53 -4.23 -3.55
N SER A 314 -17.89 -3.65 -4.71
CA SER A 314 -16.91 -2.99 -5.59
C SER A 314 -16.56 -1.56 -5.20
N GLY A 315 -17.31 -0.92 -4.32
CA GLY A 315 -17.16 0.51 -4.02
C GLY A 315 -17.71 1.45 -5.11
N ALA A 316 -18.26 0.93 -6.20
CA ALA A 316 -18.95 1.74 -7.20
C ALA A 316 -20.33 2.18 -6.65
N ILE A 317 -20.63 3.46 -6.78
CA ILE A 317 -21.82 4.11 -6.22
C ILE A 317 -22.90 4.22 -7.29
N HIS A 318 -24.11 3.85 -6.94
CA HIS A 318 -25.30 4.04 -7.76
C HIS A 318 -26.51 4.27 -6.87
N PHE A 319 -27.20 5.40 -7.04
CA PHE A 319 -28.45 5.68 -6.35
C PHE A 319 -29.63 5.72 -7.34
N ASN A 320 -30.77 5.20 -6.90
CA ASN A 320 -32.02 5.19 -7.65
C ASN A 320 -33.02 6.26 -7.15
N ASP A 321 -32.57 7.11 -6.25
CA ASP A 321 -33.37 8.21 -5.67
C ASP A 321 -32.71 9.55 -5.93
N THR A 322 -33.33 10.62 -5.48
CA THR A 322 -32.83 12.00 -5.57
C THR A 322 -32.55 12.60 -4.19
N LEU A 323 -32.32 11.73 -3.20
CA LEU A 323 -31.98 12.19 -1.85
C LEU A 323 -30.53 12.67 -1.79
N ILE A 324 -30.26 13.49 -0.81
CA ILE A 324 -28.89 13.90 -0.48
C ILE A 324 -28.28 12.82 0.42
N HIS A 325 -27.13 12.29 0.03
CA HIS A 325 -26.39 11.27 0.76
C HIS A 325 -25.12 11.87 1.36
N ASP A 326 -24.86 11.58 2.63
CA ASP A 326 -23.65 12.00 3.33
C ASP A 326 -22.51 11.05 3.01
N VAL A 327 -21.38 11.59 2.53
CA VAL A 327 -20.16 10.82 2.27
C VAL A 327 -19.06 11.25 3.22
N LYS A 328 -18.47 10.28 3.92
CA LYS A 328 -17.26 10.44 4.71
C LYS A 328 -16.16 9.57 4.14
N ILE A 329 -15.00 10.16 3.86
CA ILE A 329 -13.77 9.44 3.54
C ILE A 329 -12.79 9.67 4.69
N GLU A 330 -12.27 8.58 5.26
CA GLU A 330 -11.24 8.60 6.30
C GLU A 330 -9.97 7.95 5.77
N VAL A 331 -8.86 8.65 5.94
CA VAL A 331 -7.53 8.18 5.55
C VAL A 331 -6.68 8.10 6.80
N SER A 332 -6.02 6.96 7.01
CA SER A 332 -5.11 6.79 8.14
C SER A 332 -3.72 6.33 7.71
N ASP A 333 -2.73 6.68 8.53
CA ASP A 333 -1.40 6.07 8.54
C ASP A 333 -1.37 4.84 9.48
N VAL A 334 -0.20 4.20 9.59
CA VAL A 334 0.02 3.04 10.48
C VAL A 334 0.04 3.45 11.97
N SER A 335 0.41 4.68 12.26
CA SER A 335 0.51 5.22 13.63
C SER A 335 -0.86 5.56 14.22
N GLY A 336 -1.94 5.53 13.39
CA GLY A 336 -3.30 5.83 13.79
C GLY A 336 -3.68 7.29 13.65
N ASN A 337 -2.82 8.15 13.08
CA ASN A 337 -3.22 9.51 12.74
C ASN A 337 -4.20 9.47 11.57
N THR A 338 -5.25 10.30 11.63
CA THR A 338 -6.33 10.27 10.64
C THR A 338 -6.63 11.64 10.06
N SER A 339 -7.04 11.63 8.79
CA SER A 339 -7.64 12.79 8.12
C SER A 339 -8.97 12.39 7.51
N THR A 340 -9.98 13.26 7.63
CA THR A 340 -11.32 13.00 7.11
C THR A 340 -11.71 14.03 6.07
N LEU A 341 -12.44 13.57 5.04
CA LEU A 341 -13.12 14.41 4.05
C LEU A 341 -14.62 14.13 4.15
N ASN A 342 -15.43 15.19 4.33
CA ASN A 342 -16.88 15.10 4.37
C ASN A 342 -17.48 15.94 3.25
N PHE A 343 -18.46 15.37 2.56
CA PHE A 343 -19.21 16.05 1.48
C PHE A 343 -20.52 15.34 1.22
N ASN A 344 -21.39 15.98 0.43
CA ASN A 344 -22.69 15.43 0.06
C ASN A 344 -22.71 15.09 -1.43
N ILE A 345 -23.47 14.05 -1.78
CA ILE A 345 -23.78 13.69 -3.16
C ILE A 345 -25.28 13.56 -3.34
N VAL A 346 -25.76 13.82 -4.55
CA VAL A 346 -27.16 13.65 -4.94
C VAL A 346 -27.23 13.10 -6.36
N SER A 347 -28.10 12.12 -6.60
CA SER A 347 -28.31 11.57 -7.93
C SER A 347 -29.16 12.51 -8.79
N SER A 348 -28.77 12.67 -10.04
CA SER A 348 -29.51 13.40 -11.05
C SER A 348 -30.03 12.45 -12.13
N ASN A 349 -31.30 12.56 -12.46
CA ASN A 349 -31.93 11.80 -13.56
C ASN A 349 -31.46 12.30 -14.95
N ASN A 350 -30.86 13.48 -15.02
CA ASN A 350 -30.24 13.95 -16.25
C ASN A 350 -28.86 13.35 -16.37
N PRO A 351 -28.53 12.65 -17.47
CA PRO A 351 -27.19 12.22 -17.72
C PRO A 351 -26.29 13.47 -17.73
N MET A 352 -25.49 13.63 -16.69
CA MET A 352 -24.39 14.56 -16.75
C MET A 352 -23.43 13.97 -17.79
N TYR A 353 -23.47 14.53 -18.99
CA TYR A 353 -22.34 14.34 -19.91
C TYR A 353 -21.16 15.04 -19.26
N ILE A 354 -20.38 14.29 -18.49
CA ILE A 354 -19.02 14.70 -18.20
C ILE A 354 -18.37 14.72 -19.57
N GLN A 355 -18.31 15.92 -20.15
CA GLN A 355 -17.64 16.13 -21.39
C GLN A 355 -16.21 15.67 -21.14
N TYR A 356 -15.82 14.52 -21.72
CA TYR A 356 -14.42 14.33 -21.99
C TYR A 356 -14.02 15.59 -22.70
N ASP A 357 -13.31 16.45 -22.00
CA ASP A 357 -12.46 17.37 -22.70
C ASP A 357 -11.64 16.44 -23.59
N SER A 358 -11.98 16.46 -24.87
CA SER A 358 -11.41 15.58 -25.87
C SER A 358 -9.93 15.93 -25.94
N LEU A 359 -9.22 15.48 -24.92
CA LEU A 359 -7.77 15.44 -24.88
C LEU A 359 -7.36 14.82 -26.19
N ASN A 360 -7.03 15.65 -27.18
CA ASN A 360 -6.16 15.36 -28.30
C ASN A 360 -5.93 13.87 -28.71
N LEU A 361 -6.78 12.95 -28.27
CA LEU A 361 -6.83 11.56 -28.72
C LEU A 361 -7.42 11.46 -30.14
N ARG A 362 -8.07 12.55 -30.65
CA ARG A 362 -8.54 12.61 -32.04
C ARG A 362 -7.42 12.88 -33.07
N GLU A 363 -6.28 13.38 -32.62
CA GLU A 363 -5.19 13.69 -33.59
C GLU A 363 -4.08 12.62 -33.67
N LYS A 364 -4.09 11.63 -32.76
CA LYS A 364 -3.19 10.48 -32.87
C LYS A 364 -4.01 9.20 -33.02
N ASN A 365 -4.15 8.77 -34.29
CA ASN A 365 -4.54 7.39 -34.65
C ASN A 365 -3.50 6.35 -34.15
N GLU A 366 -3.01 6.49 -32.95
CA GLU A 366 -2.11 5.56 -32.34
C GLU A 366 -2.89 4.79 -31.28
N LYS A 367 -3.17 3.51 -31.59
CA LYS A 367 -3.47 2.50 -30.57
C LYS A 367 -2.43 2.65 -29.47
N LEU A 368 -2.85 3.08 -28.28
CA LEU A 368 -2.02 2.97 -27.10
C LEU A 368 -1.95 1.48 -26.75
N MET A 369 -1.06 0.78 -27.46
CA MET A 369 -0.67 -0.58 -27.10
C MET A 369 0.24 -0.45 -25.88
N ILE A 370 -0.24 -0.78 -24.70
CA ILE A 370 0.62 -1.12 -23.59
C ILE A 370 1.19 -2.49 -23.93
N GLU A 371 2.28 -2.52 -24.66
CA GLU A 371 3.11 -3.71 -24.82
C GLU A 371 3.76 -3.98 -23.46
N ASN A 372 3.34 -5.00 -22.88
CA ASN A 372 3.82 -5.99 -21.92
C ASN A 372 2.80 -6.24 -20.80
N ASP A 373 2.26 -7.45 -20.87
CA ASP A 373 1.42 -8.11 -19.88
C ASP A 373 -0.07 -7.66 -19.80
N ASN A 374 -0.85 -8.07 -20.84
CA ASN A 374 -2.24 -8.54 -20.72
C ASN A 374 -3.38 -7.58 -20.35
N TYR A 375 -3.27 -6.27 -20.57
CA TYR A 375 -4.44 -5.41 -20.48
C TYR A 375 -4.51 -4.46 -21.70
N PHE A 376 -5.43 -4.77 -22.60
CA PHE A 376 -5.76 -3.91 -23.74
C PHE A 376 -6.85 -2.92 -23.32
N VAL A 377 -6.60 -1.63 -23.46
CA VAL A 377 -7.67 -0.64 -23.51
C VAL A 377 -7.92 -0.39 -24.99
N GLN A 378 -8.94 -1.02 -25.55
CA GLN A 378 -9.39 -0.73 -26.90
C GLN A 378 -10.32 0.47 -26.84
N VAL A 379 -9.91 1.60 -27.39
CA VAL A 379 -10.78 2.75 -27.64
C VAL A 379 -11.36 2.55 -29.04
N ASP A 380 -12.61 2.08 -29.12
CA ASP A 380 -13.34 2.06 -30.37
C ASP A 380 -13.71 3.50 -30.74
N SER A 381 -13.16 3.96 -31.87
CA SER A 381 -13.58 5.19 -32.53
C SER A 381 -14.86 4.89 -33.30
N ASN A 382 -15.99 5.40 -32.84
CA ASN A 382 -17.16 5.72 -33.67
C ASN A 382 -17.32 7.22 -33.75
#